data_8f4f675759eb79ceaee452ae3f6fabae
#
_entry.id   8f4f675759eb79ceaee452ae3f6fabae
#
_cell.length_a   1.000
_cell.length_b   1.000
_cell.length_c   1.000
_cell.angle_alpha   90.00
_cell.angle_beta   90.00
_cell.angle_gamma   90.00
#
_symmetry.space_group_name_H-M   'P 1'
#
loop_
_entity.id
_entity.type
_entity.pdbx_description
1 polymer ?
#
loop_
_entity_poly.entity_id
_entity_poly.type
_entity_poly.pdbx_seq_one_letter_code
_entity_poly.pdbx_strand_id
1 'polypeptide(L)'
;MKKHARWLLSGAVAAPLAWHVIIGFGNQAEAAQESAAAVPPARSVRANADRDAYFGDLHLHTTNSFDAYMLMGTKTTPEEAYAFARGDTINYLGQPIRRSEALDFLAVTDHSENIGVFNQLEDPNSAFSLSELGKLAKAGGYENFRKIVGLLSGKRLGPDAEKVSASTWARNVAAANSAYQPGKFTTFIAYEWTSMPSGQNLHRNVIFRGSTAPSPFTAQDSTDPQDLWTWLSKIRGEGFDALAIPHNGNASNGLMYDWTTLKGRPIDEYYAELRAANEPVSEITQNKGTSETHPALSGNDEFAGYEIFDRLLIGNVASKPAGSYWRDALGRGLVIQSKIGVNPYKDGATGSGDLHSGLSVNTAEEYGGIASANLGGGKPKDKEQAAQAIGVGAQPANSGLSPQVLSPAALTGVWAESNTREAIFAALRRKETYATSGSRLKLRFFGGWDFSPALQQSPDWVHTAYSKGVPMGGDLPTATAKAPSFAVEAVKDPRRGNLDRVQIIKLWQEDGKQKERIFDVAWAGGRKLDPNTGKRSAIGNTVDLKTGAYTNSIGAARLATVWTDPTFNARQAAVYYVRVLEIPTPRWTTLRAIEYGLPLPKDIPATIQQRAWSSPIWYSHYGREQGVM
;
A
#
# COMPACT_ATOMS: atom_id res chain seq x y z
N MET A 1 -67.47 -17.25 -22.85
CA MET A 1 -68.25 -18.19 -23.65
C MET A 1 -67.32 -19.04 -24.50
N LYS A 2 -67.41 -20.35 -24.30
CA LYS A 2 -67.14 -21.48 -25.23
C LYS A 2 -65.78 -21.50 -25.94
N LYS A 3 -64.95 -22.46 -25.76
CA LYS A 3 -64.91 -23.92 -25.60
C LYS A 3 -64.06 -24.55 -26.70
N HIS A 4 -63.11 -25.43 -26.27
CA HIS A 4 -62.74 -26.75 -26.87
C HIS A 4 -62.01 -26.78 -28.22
N ALA A 5 -61.13 -27.69 -28.54
CA ALA A 5 -60.58 -28.92 -27.92
C ALA A 5 -59.53 -29.51 -28.88
N ARG A 6 -58.58 -30.19 -28.26
CA ARG A 6 -57.84 -31.42 -28.70
C ARG A 6 -58.04 -31.95 -30.13
N TRP A 7 -56.93 -32.43 -30.77
CA TRP A 7 -56.69 -33.85 -31.04
C TRP A 7 -55.23 -34.12 -31.48
N LEU A 8 -54.70 -35.23 -30.97
CA LEU A 8 -53.53 -36.00 -31.37
C LEU A 8 -53.69 -36.67 -32.70
N LEU A 9 -52.62 -36.97 -33.45
CA LEU A 9 -52.31 -38.29 -33.96
C LEU A 9 -50.93 -38.39 -34.62
N SER A 10 -50.28 -39.47 -34.31
CA SER A 10 -49.03 -40.05 -34.76
C SER A 10 -49.00 -40.51 -36.20
N GLY A 11 -47.85 -40.59 -36.84
CA GLY A 11 -47.60 -41.26 -38.09
C GLY A 11 -46.15 -41.34 -38.48
N ALA A 12 -45.51 -42.47 -38.23
CA ALA A 12 -44.21 -42.85 -38.73
C ALA A 12 -44.30 -43.41 -40.17
N VAL A 13 -43.36 -42.99 -41.04
CA VAL A 13 -42.98 -43.78 -42.23
C VAL A 13 -41.53 -43.51 -42.63
N ALA A 14 -40.89 -44.59 -43.09
CA ALA A 14 -39.49 -44.87 -43.31
C ALA A 14 -38.82 -44.18 -44.51
N ALA A 15 -37.49 -44.28 -44.48
CA ALA A 15 -36.47 -43.79 -45.42
C ALA A 15 -36.58 -44.31 -46.86
N PRO A 16 -35.82 -43.71 -47.82
CA PRO A 16 -34.64 -44.44 -48.28
C PRO A 16 -33.39 -43.58 -48.54
N LEU A 17 -32.27 -44.28 -48.53
CA LEU A 17 -30.89 -43.82 -48.81
C LEU A 17 -30.78 -43.25 -50.24
N ALA A 18 -30.01 -42.18 -50.35
CA ALA A 18 -29.28 -41.77 -51.57
C ALA A 18 -27.89 -41.29 -51.23
N TRP A 19 -26.89 -41.96 -51.76
CA TRP A 19 -25.48 -41.60 -51.68
C TRP A 19 -25.20 -40.39 -52.59
N HIS A 20 -24.62 -39.30 -52.00
CA HIS A 20 -23.89 -38.32 -52.78
C HIS A 20 -22.54 -38.09 -52.10
N VAL A 21 -21.49 -38.46 -52.83
CA VAL A 21 -20.10 -38.12 -52.51
C VAL A 21 -19.92 -36.62 -52.78
N ILE A 22 -19.60 -35.82 -51.75
CA ILE A 22 -19.12 -34.47 -51.90
C ILE A 22 -17.75 -34.40 -51.20
N ILE A 23 -16.74 -34.13 -52.03
CA ILE A 23 -15.37 -33.85 -51.60
C ILE A 23 -15.39 -32.51 -50.84
N GLY A 24 -15.29 -32.55 -49.53
CA GLY A 24 -15.16 -31.35 -48.69
C GLY A 24 -13.72 -31.07 -48.39
N PHE A 25 -13.23 -29.87 -48.74
CA PHE A 25 -11.99 -29.32 -48.23
C PHE A 25 -12.13 -29.10 -46.72
N GLY A 26 -11.39 -29.86 -45.95
CA GLY A 26 -11.33 -29.72 -44.50
C GLY A 26 -10.55 -28.49 -44.11
N ASN A 27 -11.25 -27.52 -43.51
CA ASN A 27 -10.63 -26.54 -42.64
C ASN A 27 -10.38 -27.20 -41.29
N GLN A 28 -9.14 -27.60 -41.03
CA GLN A 28 -8.69 -27.97 -39.70
C GLN A 28 -8.46 -26.67 -38.92
N ALA A 29 -9.44 -26.26 -38.14
CA ALA A 29 -9.25 -25.43 -36.97
C ALA A 29 -9.35 -26.35 -35.74
N GLU A 30 -8.33 -27.17 -35.52
CA GLU A 30 -8.10 -27.77 -34.20
C GLU A 30 -7.63 -26.68 -33.27
N ALA A 31 -8.56 -26.18 -32.47
CA ALA A 31 -8.22 -25.44 -31.27
C ALA A 31 -7.42 -26.38 -30.36
N ALA A 32 -6.13 -26.16 -30.23
CA ALA A 32 -5.31 -26.75 -29.19
C ALA A 32 -5.91 -26.34 -27.84
N GLN A 33 -6.72 -27.20 -27.23
CA GLN A 33 -6.95 -27.20 -25.81
C GLN A 33 -5.62 -27.62 -25.16
N GLU A 34 -4.76 -26.64 -24.90
CA GLU A 34 -3.66 -26.84 -23.97
C GLU A 34 -4.28 -27.23 -22.62
N SER A 35 -4.08 -28.49 -22.26
CA SER A 35 -4.46 -29.03 -20.96
C SER A 35 -3.80 -28.14 -19.90
N ALA A 36 -4.60 -27.30 -19.24
CA ALA A 36 -4.17 -26.65 -18.01
C ALA A 36 -3.67 -27.76 -17.07
N ALA A 37 -2.36 -27.82 -16.87
CA ALA A 37 -1.78 -28.76 -15.93
C ALA A 37 -2.51 -28.58 -14.60
N ALA A 38 -3.18 -29.63 -14.14
CA ALA A 38 -3.91 -29.64 -12.89
C ALA A 38 -2.94 -29.16 -11.79
N VAL A 39 -3.23 -28.02 -11.19
CA VAL A 39 -2.52 -27.54 -10.00
C VAL A 39 -2.64 -28.67 -8.98
N PRO A 40 -1.52 -29.22 -8.48
CA PRO A 40 -1.58 -30.30 -7.51
C PRO A 40 -2.45 -29.82 -6.34
N PRO A 41 -3.27 -30.71 -5.72
CA PRO A 41 -4.14 -30.33 -4.63
C PRO A 41 -3.29 -29.65 -3.56
N ALA A 42 -3.63 -28.40 -3.27
CA ALA A 42 -2.89 -27.57 -2.32
C ALA A 42 -2.74 -28.38 -1.02
N ARG A 43 -1.49 -28.67 -0.61
CA ARG A 43 -1.24 -29.14 0.76
C ARG A 43 -1.97 -28.16 1.66
N SER A 44 -2.86 -28.65 2.53
CA SER A 44 -3.63 -27.83 3.42
C SER A 44 -2.66 -26.92 4.20
N VAL A 45 -2.66 -25.62 3.90
CA VAL A 45 -1.84 -24.65 4.62
C VAL A 45 -2.41 -24.58 6.03
N ARG A 46 -1.55 -24.80 7.04
CA ARG A 46 -1.97 -24.74 8.44
C ARG A 46 -2.50 -23.34 8.74
N ALA A 47 -3.72 -23.25 9.24
CA ALA A 47 -4.31 -22.01 9.73
C ALA A 47 -4.03 -21.84 11.23
N ASN A 48 -3.69 -20.62 11.65
CA ASN A 48 -3.55 -20.20 13.04
C ASN A 48 -4.73 -19.30 13.40
N ALA A 49 -5.60 -19.72 14.32
CA ALA A 49 -6.77 -18.95 14.76
C ALA A 49 -6.38 -17.61 15.42
N ASP A 50 -5.25 -17.59 16.14
CA ASP A 50 -4.70 -16.38 16.77
C ASP A 50 -3.85 -15.54 15.82
N ARG A 51 -3.79 -15.93 14.53
CA ARG A 51 -3.14 -15.28 13.41
C ARG A 51 -1.63 -15.08 13.56
N ASP A 52 -0.92 -15.16 12.48
CA ASP A 52 0.51 -14.87 12.38
C ASP A 52 0.73 -13.53 11.68
N ALA A 53 1.86 -12.88 11.98
CA ALA A 53 2.26 -11.66 11.29
C ALA A 53 2.98 -12.01 9.99
N TYR A 54 2.47 -11.49 8.87
CA TYR A 54 3.10 -11.55 7.55
C TYR A 54 3.48 -10.15 7.08
N PHE A 55 4.63 -10.03 6.40
CA PHE A 55 5.16 -8.76 5.93
C PHE A 55 5.37 -8.78 4.42
N GLY A 56 4.84 -7.77 3.76
CA GLY A 56 4.97 -7.67 2.31
C GLY A 56 4.87 -6.25 1.80
N ASP A 57 4.94 -6.16 0.48
CA ASP A 57 4.86 -4.92 -0.27
C ASP A 57 3.68 -5.00 -1.25
N LEU A 58 2.81 -4.01 -1.24
CA LEU A 58 1.61 -3.95 -2.08
C LEU A 58 1.70 -2.87 -3.16
N HIS A 59 2.94 -2.36 -3.41
CA HIS A 59 3.15 -1.26 -4.35
C HIS A 59 4.56 -1.31 -4.95
N LEU A 60 4.68 -1.87 -6.14
CA LEU A 60 5.96 -2.02 -6.84
C LEU A 60 5.78 -1.92 -8.34
N HIS A 61 6.66 -1.16 -9.00
CA HIS A 61 6.69 -0.97 -10.45
C HIS A 61 7.83 -1.75 -11.11
N THR A 62 7.54 -2.26 -12.30
CA THR A 62 8.49 -3.02 -13.12
C THR A 62 8.74 -2.30 -14.46
N THR A 63 9.41 -2.97 -15.39
CA THR A 63 9.60 -2.46 -16.76
C THR A 63 8.28 -2.14 -17.47
N ASN A 64 7.14 -2.63 -16.99
CA ASN A 64 5.83 -2.43 -17.61
C ASN A 64 5.20 -1.07 -17.26
N SER A 65 5.67 -0.38 -16.23
CA SER A 65 5.29 1.01 -15.94
C SER A 65 6.07 1.98 -16.82
N PHE A 66 5.36 2.91 -17.45
CA PHE A 66 5.95 3.83 -18.42
C PHE A 66 7.06 4.71 -17.81
N ASP A 67 6.87 5.17 -16.59
CA ASP A 67 7.82 6.02 -15.87
C ASP A 67 9.00 5.25 -15.29
N ALA A 68 8.79 4.03 -14.78
CA ALA A 68 9.86 3.13 -14.38
C ALA A 68 10.78 2.84 -15.57
N TYR A 69 10.19 2.54 -16.74
CA TYR A 69 10.95 2.32 -17.97
C TYR A 69 11.71 3.56 -18.43
N MET A 70 11.01 4.71 -18.53
CA MET A 70 11.55 5.93 -19.13
C MET A 70 12.47 6.73 -18.22
N LEU A 71 12.09 6.93 -16.94
CA LEU A 71 12.86 7.74 -16.00
C LEU A 71 13.95 6.95 -15.29
N MET A 72 13.65 5.70 -14.92
CA MET A 72 14.54 4.87 -14.10
C MET A 72 15.34 3.87 -14.95
N GLY A 73 15.00 3.72 -16.23
CA GLY A 73 15.65 2.74 -17.12
C GLY A 73 15.41 1.29 -16.67
N THR A 74 14.32 1.05 -15.96
CA THR A 74 14.01 -0.25 -15.37
C THR A 74 13.79 -1.31 -16.43
N LYS A 75 14.48 -2.44 -16.28
CA LYS A 75 14.37 -3.62 -17.15
C LYS A 75 13.85 -4.85 -16.39
N THR A 76 13.73 -4.77 -15.09
CA THR A 76 13.24 -5.86 -14.23
C THR A 76 11.80 -6.18 -14.60
N THR A 77 11.54 -7.45 -14.93
CA THR A 77 10.21 -7.94 -15.26
C THR A 77 9.40 -8.27 -14.00
N PRO A 78 8.08 -8.46 -14.10
CA PRO A 78 7.27 -8.93 -12.97
C PRO A 78 7.75 -10.26 -12.38
N GLU A 79 8.19 -11.20 -13.21
CA GLU A 79 8.74 -12.49 -12.79
C GLU A 79 10.00 -12.32 -11.94
N GLU A 80 10.93 -11.46 -12.37
CA GLU A 80 12.15 -11.13 -11.63
C GLU A 80 11.84 -10.37 -10.33
N ALA A 81 10.86 -9.48 -10.35
CA ALA A 81 10.39 -8.77 -9.16
C ALA A 81 9.85 -9.73 -8.09
N TYR A 82 9.01 -10.71 -8.49
CA TYR A 82 8.53 -11.75 -7.59
C TYR A 82 9.66 -12.67 -7.11
N ALA A 83 10.59 -13.06 -7.99
CA ALA A 83 11.74 -13.88 -7.63
C ALA A 83 12.63 -13.16 -6.59
N PHE A 84 12.97 -11.89 -6.82
CA PHE A 84 13.74 -11.09 -5.88
C PHE A 84 13.02 -10.96 -4.52
N ALA A 85 11.73 -10.65 -4.52
CA ALA A 85 10.94 -10.51 -3.29
C ALA A 85 10.88 -11.82 -2.48
N ARG A 86 10.80 -12.96 -3.16
CA ARG A 86 10.84 -14.30 -2.55
C ARG A 86 12.23 -14.67 -2.00
N GLY A 87 13.27 -13.89 -2.32
CA GLY A 87 14.65 -14.12 -1.88
C GLY A 87 15.49 -14.96 -2.84
N ASP A 88 15.06 -15.11 -4.08
CA ASP A 88 15.87 -15.73 -5.13
C ASP A 88 16.95 -14.76 -5.62
N THR A 89 18.03 -15.29 -6.20
CA THR A 89 19.03 -14.48 -6.89
C THR A 89 18.53 -14.14 -8.29
N ILE A 90 18.54 -12.86 -8.66
CA ILE A 90 18.24 -12.39 -10.01
C ILE A 90 19.47 -11.69 -10.62
N ASN A 91 19.50 -11.56 -11.94
CA ASN A 91 20.49 -10.74 -12.63
C ASN A 91 19.95 -9.31 -12.78
N TYR A 92 20.48 -8.37 -12.02
CA TYR A 92 20.10 -6.97 -12.10
C TYR A 92 21.24 -6.13 -12.68
N LEU A 93 21.03 -5.56 -13.85
CA LEU A 93 22.03 -4.77 -14.58
C LEU A 93 23.39 -5.50 -14.73
N GLY A 94 23.35 -6.81 -15.00
CA GLY A 94 24.53 -7.64 -15.19
C GLY A 94 25.19 -8.11 -13.89
N GLN A 95 24.60 -7.86 -12.74
CA GLN A 95 25.10 -8.32 -11.44
C GLN A 95 24.08 -9.25 -10.77
N PRO A 96 24.54 -10.37 -10.16
CA PRO A 96 23.67 -11.20 -9.35
C PRO A 96 23.35 -10.46 -8.05
N ILE A 97 22.06 -10.22 -7.80
CA ILE A 97 21.58 -9.64 -6.56
C ILE A 97 20.53 -10.52 -5.90
N ARG A 98 20.45 -10.43 -4.59
CA ARG A 98 19.49 -11.14 -3.77
C ARG A 98 19.13 -10.28 -2.58
N ARG A 99 17.85 -10.23 -2.20
CA ARG A 99 17.47 -9.53 -0.95
C ARG A 99 17.87 -10.34 0.28
N SER A 100 18.19 -9.63 1.37
CA SER A 100 18.66 -10.24 2.63
C SER A 100 17.60 -11.04 3.37
N GLU A 101 16.32 -10.69 3.19
CA GLU A 101 15.16 -11.33 3.80
C GLU A 101 14.01 -11.44 2.79
N ALA A 102 13.52 -12.67 2.53
CA ALA A 102 12.34 -12.87 1.69
C ALA A 102 11.11 -12.15 2.26
N LEU A 103 10.26 -11.57 1.43
CA LEU A 103 8.94 -11.11 1.82
C LEU A 103 7.98 -12.30 1.95
N ASP A 104 6.91 -12.12 2.73
CA ASP A 104 5.84 -13.11 2.83
C ASP A 104 4.82 -12.93 1.70
N PHE A 105 4.66 -11.71 1.18
CA PHE A 105 3.78 -11.43 0.05
C PHE A 105 4.25 -10.21 -0.76
N LEU A 106 3.82 -10.16 -2.04
CA LEU A 106 4.08 -9.05 -2.96
C LEU A 106 2.90 -8.85 -3.92
N ALA A 107 2.60 -7.59 -4.26
CA ALA A 107 1.84 -7.20 -5.43
C ALA A 107 2.71 -6.34 -6.36
N VAL A 108 2.84 -6.73 -7.61
CA VAL A 108 3.34 -5.85 -8.68
C VAL A 108 2.16 -5.03 -9.19
N THR A 109 2.30 -3.71 -9.13
CA THR A 109 1.23 -2.73 -9.38
C THR A 109 1.63 -1.74 -10.46
N ASP A 110 2.11 -2.25 -11.59
CA ASP A 110 2.43 -1.38 -12.73
C ASP A 110 1.27 -0.46 -13.09
N HIS A 111 1.57 0.78 -13.50
CA HIS A 111 0.58 1.72 -14.01
C HIS A 111 -0.24 1.09 -15.13
N SER A 112 -1.57 1.10 -14.99
CA SER A 112 -2.48 0.48 -15.96
C SER A 112 -2.58 1.24 -17.28
N GLU A 113 -2.29 2.54 -17.25
CA GLU A 113 -2.36 3.43 -18.39
C GLU A 113 -1.24 3.12 -19.38
N ASN A 114 -1.58 2.49 -20.52
CA ASN A 114 -0.64 2.04 -21.54
C ASN A 114 0.44 1.07 -21.02
N ILE A 115 0.05 0.17 -20.12
CA ILE A 115 0.94 -0.82 -19.50
C ILE A 115 1.75 -1.59 -20.58
N GLY A 116 3.08 -1.61 -20.43
CA GLY A 116 4.01 -2.30 -21.32
C GLY A 116 4.22 -1.67 -22.70
N VAL A 117 3.49 -0.60 -23.07
CA VAL A 117 3.60 0.02 -24.41
C VAL A 117 4.99 0.59 -24.66
N PHE A 118 5.61 1.18 -23.64
CA PHE A 118 6.94 1.78 -23.75
C PHE A 118 8.06 0.76 -23.94
N ASN A 119 7.85 -0.51 -23.61
CA ASN A 119 8.80 -1.59 -23.89
C ASN A 119 9.02 -1.81 -25.39
N GLN A 120 8.11 -1.35 -26.26
CA GLN A 120 8.29 -1.37 -27.70
C GLN A 120 9.46 -0.49 -28.18
N LEU A 121 9.99 0.40 -27.34
CA LEU A 121 11.20 1.19 -27.64
C LEU A 121 12.47 0.33 -27.77
N GLU A 122 12.45 -0.92 -27.31
CA GLU A 122 13.53 -1.89 -27.51
C GLU A 122 13.69 -2.27 -29.00
N ASP A 123 12.60 -2.31 -29.75
CA ASP A 123 12.64 -2.46 -31.20
C ASP A 123 12.63 -1.07 -31.86
N PRO A 124 13.77 -0.64 -32.46
CA PRO A 124 13.86 0.66 -33.10
C PRO A 124 12.91 0.81 -34.31
N ASN A 125 12.43 -0.30 -34.87
CA ASN A 125 11.56 -0.35 -36.05
C ASN A 125 10.07 -0.51 -35.68
N SER A 126 9.72 -0.66 -34.41
CA SER A 126 8.32 -0.73 -34.02
C SER A 126 7.58 0.56 -34.39
N ALA A 127 6.28 0.44 -34.68
CA ALA A 127 5.42 1.59 -34.98
C ALA A 127 5.45 2.64 -33.85
N PHE A 128 5.49 2.19 -32.61
CA PHE A 128 5.61 3.08 -31.45
C PHE A 128 6.97 3.80 -31.42
N SER A 129 8.07 3.10 -31.66
CA SER A 129 9.43 3.67 -31.72
C SER A 129 9.59 4.75 -32.79
N LEU A 130 8.88 4.62 -33.91
CA LEU A 130 8.90 5.55 -35.03
C LEU A 130 7.91 6.72 -34.86
N SER A 131 6.97 6.62 -33.90
CA SER A 131 5.99 7.67 -33.60
C SER A 131 6.66 8.91 -32.98
N GLU A 132 5.99 10.06 -33.02
CA GLU A 132 6.47 11.27 -32.34
C GLU A 132 6.60 11.07 -30.82
N LEU A 133 5.67 10.33 -30.18
CA LEU A 133 5.73 10.00 -28.77
C LEU A 133 6.93 9.09 -28.46
N GLY A 134 7.19 8.08 -29.29
CA GLY A 134 8.35 7.19 -29.15
C GLY A 134 9.68 7.94 -29.32
N LYS A 135 9.79 8.85 -30.29
CA LYS A 135 10.97 9.72 -30.48
C LYS A 135 11.21 10.62 -29.27
N LEU A 136 10.12 11.22 -28.73
CA LEU A 136 10.18 12.04 -27.53
C LEU A 136 10.64 11.22 -26.30
N ALA A 137 10.15 9.99 -26.16
CA ALA A 137 10.54 9.07 -25.10
C ALA A 137 12.03 8.66 -25.22
N LYS A 138 12.50 8.35 -26.43
CA LYS A 138 13.92 8.03 -26.68
C LYS A 138 14.86 9.20 -26.39
N ALA A 139 14.42 10.44 -26.62
CA ALA A 139 15.20 11.62 -26.29
C ALA A 139 15.43 11.80 -24.79
N GLY A 140 14.58 11.18 -23.96
CA GLY A 140 14.72 11.14 -22.50
C GLY A 140 14.65 12.52 -21.82
N GLY A 141 15.01 12.55 -20.53
CA GLY A 141 15.04 13.77 -19.73
C GLY A 141 13.69 14.17 -19.13
N TYR A 142 13.74 14.85 -18.00
CA TYR A 142 12.55 15.19 -17.21
C TYR A 142 11.54 16.08 -17.94
N GLU A 143 12.00 17.03 -18.77
CA GLU A 143 11.10 17.90 -19.54
C GLU A 143 10.33 17.13 -20.62
N ASN A 144 10.97 16.17 -21.28
CA ASN A 144 10.28 15.30 -22.24
C ASN A 144 9.31 14.37 -21.53
N PHE A 145 9.68 13.84 -20.37
CA PHE A 145 8.75 13.07 -19.52
C PHE A 145 7.50 13.87 -19.16
N ARG A 146 7.64 15.12 -18.71
CA ARG A 146 6.48 16.01 -18.42
C ARG A 146 5.58 16.21 -19.64
N LYS A 147 6.16 16.41 -20.83
CA LYS A 147 5.39 16.51 -22.08
C LYS A 147 4.63 15.22 -22.36
N ILE A 148 5.29 14.07 -22.19
CA ILE A 148 4.67 12.75 -22.39
C ILE A 148 3.51 12.54 -21.41
N VAL A 149 3.69 12.80 -20.13
CA VAL A 149 2.60 12.71 -19.13
C VAL A 149 1.43 13.61 -19.53
N GLY A 150 1.68 14.83 -19.96
CA GLY A 150 0.65 15.74 -20.46
C GLY A 150 -0.09 15.22 -21.70
N LEU A 151 0.62 14.54 -22.61
CA LEU A 151 0.05 13.92 -23.82
C LEU A 151 -0.77 12.67 -23.51
N LEU A 152 -0.35 11.90 -22.49
CA LEU A 152 -1.00 10.64 -22.07
C LEU A 152 -2.20 10.86 -21.16
N SER A 153 -2.31 12.01 -20.51
CA SER A 153 -3.36 12.29 -19.53
C SER A 153 -4.76 12.08 -20.13
N GLY A 154 -5.44 11.02 -19.68
CA GLY A 154 -6.79 10.66 -20.12
C GLY A 154 -6.91 10.22 -21.59
N LYS A 155 -5.81 9.90 -22.28
CA LYS A 155 -5.82 9.55 -23.70
C LYS A 155 -5.34 8.12 -23.95
N ARG A 156 -6.09 7.38 -24.77
CA ARG A 156 -5.67 6.08 -25.33
C ARG A 156 -4.79 6.30 -26.56
N LEU A 157 -3.75 5.48 -26.70
CA LEU A 157 -2.78 5.57 -27.80
C LEU A 157 -3.25 4.85 -29.09
N GLY A 158 -4.47 4.31 -29.08
CA GLY A 158 -5.07 3.61 -30.21
C GLY A 158 -4.95 2.08 -30.16
N PRO A 159 -5.53 1.39 -31.17
CA PRO A 159 -5.78 -0.06 -31.12
C PRO A 159 -4.53 -0.93 -30.94
N ASP A 160 -3.39 -0.53 -31.51
CA ASP A 160 -2.16 -1.32 -31.39
C ASP A 160 -1.56 -1.23 -29.98
N ALA A 161 -1.59 -0.05 -29.36
CA ALA A 161 -1.21 0.11 -27.96
C ALA A 161 -2.17 -0.66 -27.01
N GLU A 162 -3.46 -0.68 -27.33
CA GLU A 162 -4.45 -1.46 -26.56
C GLU A 162 -4.18 -2.98 -26.63
N LYS A 163 -3.79 -3.51 -27.78
CA LYS A 163 -3.37 -4.92 -27.94
C LYS A 163 -2.14 -5.23 -27.09
N VAL A 164 -1.14 -4.34 -27.10
CA VAL A 164 0.08 -4.49 -26.28
C VAL A 164 -0.28 -4.46 -24.81
N SER A 165 -1.12 -3.53 -24.37
CA SER A 165 -1.55 -3.43 -22.97
C SER A 165 -2.32 -4.66 -22.55
N ALA A 166 -3.25 -5.17 -23.36
CA ALA A 166 -3.99 -6.40 -23.06
C ALA A 166 -3.07 -7.63 -22.95
N SER A 167 -2.10 -7.77 -23.87
CA SER A 167 -1.10 -8.84 -23.82
C SER A 167 -0.20 -8.72 -22.60
N THR A 168 0.24 -7.51 -22.23
CA THR A 168 1.07 -7.26 -21.04
C THR A 168 0.30 -7.56 -19.77
N TRP A 169 -0.97 -7.14 -19.68
CA TRP A 169 -1.82 -7.49 -18.55
C TRP A 169 -1.96 -8.99 -18.35
N ALA A 170 -2.21 -9.74 -19.44
CA ALA A 170 -2.28 -11.20 -19.38
C ALA A 170 -0.98 -11.84 -18.86
N ARG A 171 0.19 -11.29 -19.26
CA ARG A 171 1.50 -11.74 -18.72
C ARG A 171 1.65 -11.39 -17.24
N ASN A 172 1.24 -10.19 -16.79
CA ASN A 172 1.29 -9.82 -15.37
C ASN A 172 0.44 -10.76 -14.51
N VAL A 173 -0.77 -11.11 -15.00
CA VAL A 173 -1.64 -12.11 -14.34
C VAL A 173 -0.95 -13.47 -14.25
N ALA A 174 -0.33 -13.92 -15.33
CA ALA A 174 0.39 -15.19 -15.38
C ALA A 174 1.62 -15.19 -14.45
N ALA A 175 2.40 -14.10 -14.42
CA ALA A 175 3.57 -13.94 -13.54
C ALA A 175 3.16 -14.01 -12.05
N ALA A 176 2.09 -13.31 -11.67
CA ALA A 176 1.55 -13.34 -10.31
C ALA A 176 1.11 -14.76 -9.91
N ASN A 177 0.45 -15.49 -10.81
CA ASN A 177 -0.01 -16.86 -10.54
C ASN A 177 1.17 -17.85 -10.45
N SER A 178 2.13 -17.73 -11.37
CA SER A 178 3.31 -18.62 -11.41
C SER A 178 4.21 -18.48 -10.18
N ALA A 179 4.31 -17.27 -9.62
CA ALA A 179 5.13 -17.00 -8.44
C ALA A 179 4.44 -17.38 -7.11
N TYR A 180 3.13 -17.62 -7.11
CA TYR A 180 2.36 -17.93 -5.91
C TYR A 180 2.73 -19.28 -5.29
N GLN A 181 3.13 -19.27 -4.03
CA GLN A 181 3.48 -20.45 -3.23
C GLN A 181 2.69 -20.45 -1.91
N PRO A 182 1.48 -21.03 -1.87
CA PRO A 182 0.64 -21.04 -0.66
C PRO A 182 1.40 -21.51 0.58
N GLY A 183 1.31 -20.77 1.68
CA GLY A 183 2.00 -21.04 2.93
C GLY A 183 3.46 -20.57 2.99
N LYS A 184 4.01 -20.02 1.87
CA LYS A 184 5.40 -19.54 1.81
C LYS A 184 5.51 -18.12 1.27
N PHE A 185 4.96 -17.87 0.09
CA PHE A 185 5.03 -16.58 -0.59
C PHE A 185 3.73 -16.34 -1.34
N THR A 186 3.00 -15.33 -0.93
CA THR A 186 1.73 -14.94 -1.57
C THR A 186 1.96 -13.80 -2.55
N THR A 187 1.42 -13.96 -3.75
CA THR A 187 1.43 -12.93 -4.78
C THR A 187 -0.01 -12.53 -5.12
N PHE A 188 -0.22 -11.28 -5.47
CA PHE A 188 -1.52 -10.78 -5.89
C PHE A 188 -1.49 -10.34 -7.34
N ILE A 189 -2.56 -10.59 -8.09
CA ILE A 189 -2.83 -9.88 -9.33
C ILE A 189 -3.21 -8.47 -8.94
N ALA A 190 -2.52 -7.48 -9.52
CA ALA A 190 -2.71 -6.08 -9.15
C ALA A 190 -2.29 -5.13 -10.27
N TYR A 191 -2.75 -3.89 -10.19
CA TYR A 191 -2.30 -2.78 -11.04
C TYR A 191 -2.51 -1.46 -10.30
N GLU A 192 -1.88 -0.40 -10.78
CA GLU A 192 -2.13 0.95 -10.30
C GLU A 192 -3.05 1.72 -11.26
N TRP A 193 -4.16 2.23 -10.72
CA TRP A 193 -5.01 3.22 -11.36
C TRP A 193 -4.45 4.62 -11.09
N THR A 194 -4.00 5.32 -12.15
CA THR A 194 -3.11 6.48 -12.06
C THR A 194 -3.85 7.79 -12.36
N SER A 195 -4.89 8.11 -11.61
CA SER A 195 -5.60 9.37 -11.77
C SER A 195 -4.80 10.54 -11.20
N MET A 196 -4.59 11.56 -12.01
CA MET A 196 -3.81 12.75 -11.64
C MET A 196 -4.46 14.04 -12.16
N PRO A 197 -5.69 14.39 -11.71
CA PRO A 197 -6.37 15.59 -12.17
C PRO A 197 -5.57 16.84 -11.81
N SER A 198 -5.21 17.64 -12.84
CA SER A 198 -4.38 18.85 -12.69
C SER A 198 -3.04 18.61 -11.97
N GLY A 199 -2.44 17.43 -12.09
CA GLY A 199 -1.17 17.05 -11.44
C GLY A 199 -1.31 16.63 -9.98
N GLN A 200 -2.53 16.54 -9.45
CA GLN A 200 -2.83 16.18 -8.06
C GLN A 200 -3.04 14.67 -7.96
N ASN A 201 -2.25 14.01 -7.10
CA ASN A 201 -2.27 12.55 -7.00
C ASN A 201 -3.58 12.03 -6.40
N LEU A 202 -4.26 11.17 -7.16
CA LEU A 202 -5.41 10.37 -6.71
C LEU A 202 -5.23 8.88 -7.03
N HIS A 203 -3.99 8.40 -7.08
CA HIS A 203 -3.65 7.02 -7.45
C HIS A 203 -4.21 5.98 -6.45
N ARG A 204 -4.51 4.78 -6.96
CA ARG A 204 -4.94 3.61 -6.18
C ARG A 204 -4.32 2.34 -6.73
N ASN A 205 -3.77 1.53 -5.83
CA ASN A 205 -3.43 0.15 -6.17
C ASN A 205 -4.68 -0.71 -6.08
N VAL A 206 -5.06 -1.35 -7.17
CA VAL A 206 -6.17 -2.31 -7.22
C VAL A 206 -5.61 -3.72 -7.04
N ILE A 207 -6.05 -4.40 -5.99
CA ILE A 207 -5.58 -5.73 -5.60
C ILE A 207 -6.73 -6.73 -5.75
N PHE A 208 -6.51 -7.81 -6.50
CA PHE A 208 -7.49 -8.89 -6.70
C PHE A 208 -7.24 -10.06 -5.74
N ARG A 209 -8.33 -10.60 -5.20
CA ARG A 209 -8.29 -11.77 -4.31
C ARG A 209 -7.97 -13.07 -5.04
N GLY A 210 -8.47 -13.22 -6.26
CA GLY A 210 -8.48 -14.47 -7.00
C GLY A 210 -7.23 -14.71 -7.86
N SER A 211 -7.30 -15.78 -8.65
CA SER A 211 -6.30 -16.15 -9.66
C SER A 211 -6.64 -15.61 -11.06
N THR A 212 -7.73 -14.92 -11.21
CA THR A 212 -8.18 -14.27 -12.45
C THR A 212 -8.59 -12.83 -12.18
N ALA A 213 -8.48 -11.99 -13.19
CA ALA A 213 -8.90 -10.60 -13.13
C ALA A 213 -9.40 -10.14 -14.51
N PRO A 214 -10.37 -9.22 -14.58
CA PRO A 214 -10.78 -8.60 -15.84
C PRO A 214 -9.69 -7.63 -16.33
N SER A 215 -9.88 -7.06 -17.51
CA SER A 215 -9.05 -5.93 -17.97
C SER A 215 -9.12 -4.78 -16.97
N PRO A 216 -7.99 -4.07 -16.71
CA PRO A 216 -7.97 -2.95 -15.78
C PRO A 216 -8.95 -1.85 -16.17
N PHE A 217 -9.64 -1.29 -15.18
CA PHE A 217 -10.25 0.04 -15.29
C PHE A 217 -9.16 1.08 -15.05
N THR A 218 -8.95 1.97 -16.00
CA THR A 218 -7.80 2.88 -16.02
C THR A 218 -8.25 4.34 -15.84
N ALA A 219 -7.33 5.24 -15.56
CA ALA A 219 -7.63 6.67 -15.54
C ALA A 219 -7.99 7.22 -16.94
N GLN A 220 -7.80 6.42 -18.00
CA GLN A 220 -8.29 6.72 -19.35
C GLN A 220 -9.80 6.44 -19.50
N ASP A 221 -10.38 5.60 -18.63
CA ASP A 221 -11.83 5.35 -18.56
C ASP A 221 -12.51 6.44 -17.73
N SER A 222 -11.94 6.78 -16.57
CA SER A 222 -12.34 7.92 -15.75
C SER A 222 -11.24 8.31 -14.77
N THR A 223 -11.12 9.60 -14.49
CA THR A 223 -10.22 10.14 -13.46
C THR A 223 -10.92 10.33 -12.11
N ASP A 224 -12.22 10.05 -12.01
CA ASP A 224 -13.02 10.17 -10.78
C ASP A 224 -12.95 8.87 -9.97
N PRO A 225 -12.45 8.87 -8.73
CA PRO A 225 -12.42 7.67 -7.88
C PRO A 225 -13.78 7.02 -7.67
N GLN A 226 -14.89 7.78 -7.71
CA GLN A 226 -16.23 7.25 -7.59
C GLN A 226 -16.57 6.27 -8.72
N ASP A 227 -16.08 6.53 -9.93
CA ASP A 227 -16.30 5.66 -11.07
C ASP A 227 -15.47 4.37 -10.95
N LEU A 228 -14.24 4.44 -10.42
CA LEU A 228 -13.44 3.26 -10.08
C LEU A 228 -14.17 2.38 -9.03
N TRP A 229 -14.69 2.97 -7.95
CA TRP A 229 -15.42 2.20 -6.93
C TRP A 229 -16.70 1.58 -7.47
N THR A 230 -17.39 2.28 -8.36
CA THR A 230 -18.58 1.75 -9.07
C THR A 230 -18.20 0.54 -9.92
N TRP A 231 -17.09 0.61 -10.67
CA TRP A 231 -16.58 -0.50 -11.44
C TRP A 231 -16.16 -1.68 -10.54
N LEU A 232 -15.45 -1.43 -9.42
CA LEU A 232 -15.07 -2.47 -8.46
C LEU A 232 -16.30 -3.19 -7.87
N SER A 233 -17.36 -2.44 -7.58
CA SER A 233 -18.62 -3.01 -7.08
C SER A 233 -19.32 -3.86 -8.15
N LYS A 234 -19.28 -3.44 -9.42
CA LYS A 234 -19.82 -4.19 -10.55
C LYS A 234 -19.08 -5.52 -10.73
N ILE A 235 -17.75 -5.50 -10.84
CA ILE A 235 -16.97 -6.73 -11.07
C ILE A 235 -17.04 -7.70 -9.88
N ARG A 236 -17.27 -7.20 -8.66
CA ARG A 236 -17.53 -8.06 -7.48
C ARG A 236 -18.81 -8.87 -7.68
N GLY A 237 -19.87 -8.27 -8.25
CA GLY A 237 -21.09 -8.98 -8.65
C GLY A 237 -20.85 -10.01 -9.76
N GLU A 238 -19.79 -9.88 -10.54
CA GLU A 238 -19.35 -10.81 -11.57
C GLU A 238 -18.39 -11.91 -11.04
N GLY A 239 -18.05 -11.89 -9.73
CA GLY A 239 -17.20 -12.88 -9.07
C GLY A 239 -15.73 -12.46 -8.92
N PHE A 240 -15.34 -11.25 -9.32
CA PHE A 240 -13.98 -10.72 -9.16
C PHE A 240 -13.89 -9.83 -7.92
N ASP A 241 -13.53 -10.42 -6.77
CA ASP A 241 -13.34 -9.63 -5.55
C ASP A 241 -12.02 -8.86 -5.61
N ALA A 242 -12.11 -7.54 -5.48
CA ALA A 242 -10.97 -6.62 -5.49
C ALA A 242 -11.20 -5.47 -4.52
N LEU A 243 -10.10 -4.83 -4.09
CA LEU A 243 -10.10 -3.62 -3.28
C LEU A 243 -9.11 -2.61 -3.89
N ALA A 244 -9.29 -1.33 -3.54
CA ALA A 244 -8.38 -0.26 -3.92
C ALA A 244 -7.67 0.29 -2.68
N ILE A 245 -6.38 0.61 -2.83
CA ILE A 245 -5.53 1.20 -1.79
C ILE A 245 -5.07 2.58 -2.25
N PRO A 246 -5.66 3.67 -1.75
CA PRO A 246 -5.19 5.01 -2.06
C PRO A 246 -3.81 5.24 -1.45
N HIS A 247 -2.95 5.95 -2.20
CA HIS A 247 -1.60 6.25 -1.77
C HIS A 247 -1.15 7.65 -2.21
N ASN A 248 -0.01 8.11 -1.69
CA ASN A 248 0.49 9.47 -1.88
C ASN A 248 -0.56 10.56 -1.60
N GLY A 249 -1.35 10.38 -0.56
CA GLY A 249 -2.27 11.42 -0.10
C GLY A 249 -1.55 12.73 0.13
N ASN A 250 -0.32 12.71 0.64
CA ASN A 250 0.58 13.86 0.82
C ASN A 250 0.80 14.67 -0.47
N ALA A 251 0.72 14.05 -1.65
CA ALA A 251 0.86 14.69 -2.97
C ALA A 251 -0.48 15.01 -3.64
N SER A 252 -1.60 14.91 -2.94
CA SER A 252 -2.94 15.07 -3.51
C SER A 252 -3.48 16.50 -3.49
N ASN A 253 -2.75 17.44 -2.92
CA ASN A 253 -3.18 18.83 -2.72
C ASN A 253 -4.54 18.95 -1.99
N GLY A 254 -4.82 18.02 -1.08
CA GLY A 254 -6.02 17.97 -0.27
C GLY A 254 -7.20 17.20 -0.88
N LEU A 255 -7.05 16.67 -2.10
CA LEU A 255 -8.14 15.97 -2.78
C LEU A 255 -8.37 14.54 -2.27
N MET A 256 -7.33 13.86 -1.73
CA MET A 256 -7.44 12.47 -1.32
C MET A 256 -8.50 12.26 -0.25
N TYR A 257 -8.60 13.21 0.69
CA TYR A 257 -9.50 13.15 1.85
C TYR A 257 -10.26 14.46 2.03
N ASP A 258 -10.85 14.99 0.94
CA ASP A 258 -11.57 16.26 0.95
C ASP A 258 -12.93 16.13 1.66
N TRP A 259 -13.55 17.27 1.93
CA TRP A 259 -14.94 17.41 2.42
C TRP A 259 -15.98 17.21 1.31
N THR A 260 -15.54 17.22 0.06
CA THR A 260 -16.37 17.16 -1.13
C THR A 260 -15.90 16.03 -2.06
N THR A 261 -16.78 15.59 -2.93
CA THR A 261 -16.44 14.72 -4.06
C THR A 261 -15.51 15.46 -5.04
N LEU A 262 -14.83 14.75 -5.95
CA LEU A 262 -14.02 15.39 -7.01
C LEU A 262 -14.81 16.41 -7.85
N LYS A 263 -16.12 16.24 -7.96
CA LYS A 263 -17.04 17.16 -8.66
C LYS A 263 -17.51 18.33 -7.79
N GLY A 264 -16.94 18.52 -6.60
CA GLY A 264 -17.25 19.63 -5.69
C GLY A 264 -18.58 19.51 -4.94
N ARG A 265 -19.28 18.37 -5.01
CA ARG A 265 -20.51 18.12 -4.24
C ARG A 265 -20.16 17.70 -2.81
N PRO A 266 -20.95 18.08 -1.79
CA PRO A 266 -20.80 17.49 -0.46
C PRO A 266 -20.83 15.96 -0.51
N ILE A 267 -20.04 15.32 0.35
CA ILE A 267 -20.09 13.86 0.51
C ILE A 267 -21.47 13.49 1.07
N ASP A 268 -22.18 12.61 0.38
CA ASP A 268 -23.43 12.00 0.79
C ASP A 268 -23.22 10.56 1.30
N GLU A 269 -24.28 9.95 1.80
CA GLU A 269 -24.26 8.59 2.36
C GLU A 269 -23.81 7.57 1.30
N TYR A 270 -24.35 7.65 0.08
CA TYR A 270 -24.00 6.74 -1.01
C TYR A 270 -22.50 6.79 -1.36
N TYR A 271 -21.93 8.00 -1.52
CA TYR A 271 -20.51 8.17 -1.77
C TYR A 271 -19.66 7.59 -0.64
N ALA A 272 -20.05 7.84 0.63
CA ALA A 272 -19.33 7.38 1.81
C ALA A 272 -19.33 5.84 1.92
N GLU A 273 -20.48 5.19 1.69
CA GLU A 273 -20.62 3.74 1.69
C GLU A 273 -19.82 3.11 0.55
N LEU A 274 -19.96 3.64 -0.67
CA LEU A 274 -19.26 3.16 -1.84
C LEU A 274 -17.73 3.22 -1.64
N ARG A 275 -17.21 4.32 -1.10
CA ARG A 275 -15.80 4.46 -0.76
C ARG A 275 -15.36 3.45 0.30
N ALA A 276 -16.04 3.39 1.43
CA ALA A 276 -15.69 2.51 2.55
C ALA A 276 -15.69 1.02 2.16
N ALA A 277 -16.57 0.61 1.25
CA ALA A 277 -16.64 -0.76 0.73
C ALA A 277 -15.48 -1.11 -0.19
N ASN A 278 -14.88 -0.14 -0.87
CA ASN A 278 -13.85 -0.35 -1.88
C ASN A 278 -12.43 0.06 -1.43
N GLU A 279 -12.29 0.99 -0.48
CA GLU A 279 -11.02 1.45 0.10
C GLU A 279 -10.95 1.09 1.60
N PRO A 280 -10.75 -0.20 1.96
CA PRO A 280 -10.70 -0.58 3.38
C PRO A 280 -9.41 -0.15 4.07
N VAL A 281 -8.33 0.07 3.35
CA VAL A 281 -7.01 0.47 3.86
C VAL A 281 -6.41 1.57 2.98
N SER A 282 -5.53 2.39 3.58
CA SER A 282 -4.74 3.42 2.89
C SER A 282 -3.26 3.18 3.13
N GLU A 283 -2.44 3.41 2.10
CA GLU A 283 -1.00 3.43 2.21
C GLU A 283 -0.55 4.77 2.79
N ILE A 284 -0.04 4.74 4.02
CA ILE A 284 0.30 5.94 4.79
C ILE A 284 1.79 6.25 4.83
N THR A 285 2.62 5.39 4.27
CA THR A 285 4.08 5.60 4.18
C THR A 285 4.67 4.76 3.05
N GLN A 286 5.61 5.34 2.33
CA GLN A 286 6.32 4.73 1.21
C GLN A 286 7.63 5.47 0.92
N ASN A 287 8.32 5.16 -0.19
CA ASN A 287 9.60 5.81 -0.52
C ASN A 287 9.49 7.33 -0.72
N LYS A 288 8.33 7.85 -1.13
CA LYS A 288 8.05 9.30 -1.29
C LYS A 288 7.42 9.89 -0.02
N GLY A 289 7.89 9.43 1.16
CA GLY A 289 7.56 9.98 2.47
C GLY A 289 6.31 9.41 3.13
N THR A 290 5.90 10.08 4.21
CA THR A 290 4.72 9.71 4.99
C THR A 290 3.49 10.50 4.59
N SER A 291 2.34 9.83 4.58
CA SER A 291 1.01 10.44 4.53
C SER A 291 0.26 10.28 5.86
N GLU A 292 0.94 9.89 6.95
CA GLU A 292 0.30 9.71 8.27
C GLU A 292 -0.18 11.04 8.83
N THR A 293 0.72 11.99 9.07
CA THR A 293 0.39 13.35 9.51
C THR A 293 1.43 14.38 9.07
N HIS A 294 1.15 15.65 9.28
CA HIS A 294 2.02 16.77 8.95
C HIS A 294 2.10 17.75 10.13
N PRO A 295 3.28 18.39 10.41
CA PRO A 295 3.44 19.35 11.52
C PRO A 295 2.43 20.50 11.51
N ALA A 296 1.99 20.95 10.32
CA ALA A 296 0.97 21.99 10.19
C ALA A 296 -0.44 21.53 10.61
N LEU A 297 -0.71 20.22 10.70
CA LEU A 297 -1.98 19.65 11.12
C LEU A 297 -1.95 19.17 12.58
N SER A 298 -0.80 18.71 13.04
CA SER A 298 -0.56 18.12 14.37
C SER A 298 0.59 18.86 15.08
N GLY A 299 0.42 20.15 15.35
CA GLY A 299 1.48 21.01 15.92
C GLY A 299 1.94 20.63 17.33
N ASN A 300 1.16 19.83 18.06
CA ASN A 300 1.51 19.31 19.39
C ASN A 300 2.25 17.96 19.32
N ASP A 301 2.39 17.35 18.14
CA ASP A 301 3.06 16.08 17.94
C ASP A 301 4.55 16.27 17.62
N GLU A 302 5.43 15.97 18.58
CA GLU A 302 6.89 16.05 18.40
C GLU A 302 7.44 15.12 17.30
N PHE A 303 6.65 14.12 16.85
CA PHE A 303 7.02 13.15 15.83
C PHE A 303 6.26 13.35 14.49
N ALA A 304 5.52 14.43 14.33
CA ALA A 304 4.78 14.72 13.09
C ALA A 304 5.69 14.97 11.87
N GLY A 305 6.95 15.39 12.10
CA GLY A 305 7.90 15.76 11.05
C GLY A 305 8.66 14.59 10.43
N TYR A 306 8.11 13.38 10.41
CA TYR A 306 8.79 12.20 9.87
C TYR A 306 8.69 12.14 8.35
N GLU A 307 9.83 12.13 7.64
CA GLU A 307 9.94 11.93 6.19
C GLU A 307 8.82 12.66 5.41
N ILE A 308 8.74 13.99 5.62
CA ILE A 308 7.69 14.81 4.99
C ILE A 308 8.02 15.04 3.52
N PHE A 309 7.10 14.62 2.65
CA PHE A 309 7.06 14.98 1.24
C PHE A 309 5.75 15.74 0.99
N ASP A 310 5.80 17.06 0.93
CA ASP A 310 4.66 17.97 0.85
C ASP A 310 4.55 18.67 -0.53
N ARG A 311 4.78 17.93 -1.60
CA ARG A 311 4.82 18.44 -2.97
C ARG A 311 4.01 17.56 -3.92
N LEU A 312 3.57 18.14 -5.03
CA LEU A 312 3.02 17.37 -6.14
C LEU A 312 4.15 16.56 -6.80
N LEU A 313 3.82 15.38 -7.32
CA LEU A 313 4.78 14.48 -7.96
C LEU A 313 5.38 15.11 -9.23
N ILE A 314 4.65 16.01 -9.90
CA ILE A 314 5.06 16.69 -11.11
C ILE A 314 5.08 18.20 -10.87
N GLY A 315 6.17 18.87 -11.28
CA GLY A 315 6.29 20.31 -11.26
C GLY A 315 6.82 20.93 -9.97
N ASN A 316 7.15 20.14 -8.96
CA ASN A 316 7.73 20.60 -7.69
C ASN A 316 6.91 21.69 -6.98
N VAL A 317 5.58 21.63 -7.11
CA VAL A 317 4.63 22.56 -6.49
C VAL A 317 4.27 22.07 -5.10
N ALA A 318 4.15 22.96 -4.11
CA ALA A 318 3.72 22.58 -2.77
C ALA A 318 2.33 21.96 -2.78
N SER A 319 2.14 20.89 -2.01
CA SER A 319 0.85 20.23 -1.79
C SER A 319 0.20 20.75 -0.50
N LYS A 320 -1.07 21.07 -0.54
CA LYS A 320 -1.84 21.52 0.63
C LYS A 320 -1.94 20.40 1.66
N PRO A 321 -1.52 20.57 2.93
CA PRO A 321 -1.58 19.49 3.92
C PRO A 321 -3.00 19.05 4.29
N ALA A 322 -3.94 20.01 4.48
CA ALA A 322 -5.31 19.70 4.88
C ALA A 322 -6.03 18.88 3.78
N GLY A 323 -6.52 17.68 4.13
CA GLY A 323 -7.12 16.72 3.20
C GLY A 323 -6.11 15.83 2.47
N SER A 324 -4.83 15.96 2.78
CA SER A 324 -3.75 15.17 2.18
C SER A 324 -3.21 14.07 3.10
N TYR A 325 -3.51 14.12 4.39
CA TYR A 325 -2.92 13.23 5.39
C TYR A 325 -3.97 12.36 6.09
N TRP A 326 -3.60 11.12 6.33
CA TRP A 326 -4.50 10.08 6.83
C TRP A 326 -5.06 10.36 8.24
N ARG A 327 -4.25 10.91 9.17
CA ARG A 327 -4.74 11.29 10.50
C ARG A 327 -5.81 12.38 10.42
N ASP A 328 -5.62 13.37 9.54
CA ASP A 328 -6.63 14.40 9.24
C ASP A 328 -7.91 13.77 8.65
N ALA A 329 -7.75 12.77 7.77
CA ALA A 329 -8.87 12.03 7.19
C ALA A 329 -9.67 11.27 8.25
N LEU A 330 -9.03 10.57 9.17
CA LEU A 330 -9.71 9.88 10.28
C LEU A 330 -10.59 10.85 11.08
N GLY A 331 -10.06 12.04 11.41
CA GLY A 331 -10.81 13.07 12.11
C GLY A 331 -11.96 13.63 11.28
N ARG A 332 -11.73 13.93 9.99
CA ARG A 332 -12.78 14.37 9.05
C ARG A 332 -13.90 13.34 8.92
N GLY A 333 -13.52 12.06 8.84
CA GLY A 333 -14.47 10.96 8.77
C GLY A 333 -15.43 10.92 9.94
N LEU A 334 -14.96 11.18 11.17
CA LEU A 334 -15.84 11.30 12.36
C LEU A 334 -16.81 12.50 12.23
N VAL A 335 -16.35 13.65 11.73
CA VAL A 335 -17.20 14.82 11.51
C VAL A 335 -18.23 14.57 10.42
N ILE A 336 -17.85 13.91 9.32
CA ILE A 336 -18.80 13.55 8.25
C ILE A 336 -19.82 12.55 8.79
N GLN A 337 -19.37 11.50 9.49
CA GLN A 337 -20.25 10.51 10.09
C GLN A 337 -21.30 11.13 11.03
N SER A 338 -20.93 12.14 11.80
CA SER A 338 -21.91 12.84 12.67
C SER A 338 -23.04 13.53 11.92
N LYS A 339 -22.84 13.84 10.62
CA LYS A 339 -23.82 14.55 9.77
C LYS A 339 -24.65 13.61 8.91
N ILE A 340 -24.03 12.58 8.32
CA ILE A 340 -24.67 11.69 7.34
C ILE A 340 -24.76 10.24 7.81
N GLY A 341 -24.27 9.91 9.02
CA GLY A 341 -24.34 8.56 9.59
C GLY A 341 -23.23 7.58 9.12
N VAL A 342 -22.53 7.86 8.04
CA VAL A 342 -21.47 7.02 7.46
C VAL A 342 -20.14 7.73 7.45
N ASN A 343 -19.05 6.98 7.71
CA ASN A 343 -17.68 7.47 7.70
C ASN A 343 -16.99 7.06 6.38
N PRO A 344 -16.70 8.00 5.45
CA PRO A 344 -16.03 7.68 4.19
C PRO A 344 -14.54 7.37 4.35
N TYR A 345 -13.93 7.70 5.50
CA TYR A 345 -12.49 7.57 5.78
C TYR A 345 -12.22 6.57 6.92
N LYS A 346 -12.99 5.47 6.91
CA LYS A 346 -12.85 4.40 7.89
C LYS A 346 -11.82 3.36 7.43
N ASP A 347 -10.61 3.82 7.12
CA ASP A 347 -9.56 3.00 6.52
C ASP A 347 -8.52 2.54 7.54
N GLY A 348 -7.98 1.34 7.34
CA GLY A 348 -6.80 0.83 8.03
C GLY A 348 -5.50 1.41 7.43
N ALA A 349 -4.38 1.04 8.04
CA ALA A 349 -3.05 1.49 7.63
C ALA A 349 -2.27 0.39 6.91
N THR A 350 -1.64 0.74 5.78
CA THR A 350 -0.62 -0.06 5.07
C THR A 350 0.62 0.79 4.78
N GLY A 351 1.75 0.13 4.57
CA GLY A 351 2.98 0.75 4.08
C GLY A 351 3.53 -0.08 2.93
N SER A 352 4.14 0.56 1.94
CA SER A 352 4.63 -0.13 0.73
C SER A 352 5.84 0.58 0.14
N GLY A 353 6.35 0.07 -0.99
CA GLY A 353 7.57 0.59 -1.60
C GLY A 353 7.34 1.75 -2.54
N ASP A 354 6.48 1.58 -3.50
CA ASP A 354 6.37 2.45 -4.68
C ASP A 354 7.73 2.63 -5.37
N LEU A 355 8.55 1.58 -5.35
CA LEU A 355 9.86 1.57 -6.00
C LEU A 355 9.70 1.23 -7.48
N HIS A 356 10.41 2.00 -8.31
CA HIS A 356 10.33 1.92 -9.77
C HIS A 356 11.49 1.12 -10.38
N SER A 357 12.05 0.18 -9.63
CA SER A 357 13.17 -0.67 -10.06
C SER A 357 12.82 -2.13 -10.26
N GLY A 358 11.59 -2.53 -9.91
CA GLY A 358 11.24 -3.93 -9.75
C GLY A 358 11.82 -4.58 -8.49
N LEU A 359 12.51 -3.82 -7.65
CA LEU A 359 13.17 -4.29 -6.43
C LEU A 359 12.49 -3.72 -5.20
N SER A 360 11.76 -4.53 -4.44
CA SER A 360 11.22 -4.12 -3.15
C SER A 360 12.33 -4.13 -2.09
N VAL A 361 12.97 -3.00 -1.83
CA VAL A 361 14.09 -2.82 -0.89
C VAL A 361 13.65 -1.99 0.30
N ASN A 362 13.55 -2.62 1.47
CA ASN A 362 13.01 -2.00 2.69
C ASN A 362 14.07 -1.67 3.75
N THR A 363 15.36 -1.76 3.42
CA THR A 363 16.45 -1.56 4.38
C THR A 363 17.36 -0.41 3.96
N ALA A 364 17.82 0.37 4.92
CA ALA A 364 18.75 1.47 4.67
C ALA A 364 20.09 0.98 4.09
N GLU A 365 20.49 -0.24 4.44
CA GLU A 365 21.73 -0.89 4.01
C GLU A 365 21.70 -1.30 2.53
N GLU A 366 20.53 -1.63 2.00
CA GLU A 366 20.36 -2.10 0.61
C GLU A 366 19.87 -0.99 -0.32
N TYR A 367 19.25 0.06 0.22
CA TYR A 367 18.65 1.13 -0.58
C TYR A 367 19.71 2.10 -1.11
N GLY A 368 19.68 2.37 -2.40
CA GLY A 368 20.61 3.25 -3.10
C GLY A 368 20.05 4.62 -3.51
N GLY A 369 18.79 4.88 -3.20
CA GLY A 369 18.09 6.08 -3.68
C GLY A 369 17.38 5.86 -5.02
N ILE A 370 16.59 6.83 -5.45
CA ILE A 370 15.80 6.79 -6.70
C ILE A 370 16.43 7.65 -7.81
N ALA A 371 17.48 8.40 -7.50
CA ALA A 371 17.94 9.57 -8.26
C ALA A 371 18.65 9.28 -9.57
N SER A 372 18.87 8.04 -9.98
CA SER A 372 19.45 7.76 -11.30
C SER A 372 18.76 6.62 -12.00
N ALA A 373 18.62 6.74 -13.31
CA ALA A 373 18.09 5.72 -14.20
C ALA A 373 18.78 4.35 -14.08
N ASN A 374 19.96 4.30 -13.49
CA ASN A 374 20.73 3.07 -13.30
C ASN A 374 20.65 2.52 -11.87
N LEU A 375 19.97 3.21 -10.95
CA LEU A 375 19.98 2.85 -9.54
C LEU A 375 18.70 2.22 -9.04
N GLY A 376 17.59 2.50 -9.67
CA GLY A 376 16.26 1.93 -9.47
C GLY A 376 15.99 1.24 -8.12
N GLY A 377 16.62 1.69 -7.02
CA GLY A 377 16.59 1.05 -5.71
C GLY A 377 17.85 0.22 -5.38
N GLY A 378 18.69 -0.10 -6.36
CA GLY A 378 19.99 -0.74 -6.14
C GLY A 378 21.06 0.24 -5.62
N LYS A 379 22.19 -0.29 -5.14
CA LYS A 379 23.31 0.56 -4.67
C LYS A 379 23.98 1.31 -5.82
N PRO A 380 24.47 2.54 -5.57
CA PRO A 380 25.27 3.28 -6.54
C PRO A 380 26.49 2.45 -7.04
N LYS A 381 26.84 2.61 -8.32
CA LYS A 381 27.99 1.89 -8.92
C LYS A 381 29.33 2.53 -8.54
N ASP A 382 29.31 3.81 -8.28
CA ASP A 382 30.52 4.60 -8.02
C ASP A 382 30.24 5.80 -7.09
N LYS A 383 31.31 6.52 -6.76
CA LYS A 383 31.27 7.67 -5.85
C LYS A 383 30.45 8.84 -6.39
N GLU A 384 30.43 9.06 -7.69
CA GLU A 384 29.69 10.16 -8.32
C GLU A 384 28.18 9.90 -8.24
N GLN A 385 27.76 8.71 -8.60
CA GLN A 385 26.36 8.28 -8.46
C GLN A 385 25.91 8.31 -6.99
N ALA A 386 26.77 7.88 -6.07
CA ALA A 386 26.48 7.94 -4.64
C ALA A 386 26.30 9.40 -4.17
N ALA A 387 27.15 10.32 -4.63
CA ALA A 387 27.06 11.74 -4.30
C ALA A 387 25.75 12.35 -4.80
N GLN A 388 25.33 12.01 -6.02
CA GLN A 388 24.03 12.42 -6.55
C GLN A 388 22.87 11.83 -5.74
N ALA A 389 22.93 10.52 -5.45
CA ALA A 389 21.88 9.82 -4.72
C ALA A 389 21.61 10.41 -3.34
N ILE A 390 22.65 10.87 -2.63
CA ILE A 390 22.51 11.44 -1.27
C ILE A 390 22.44 12.97 -1.24
N GLY A 391 22.47 13.65 -2.38
CA GLY A 391 22.31 15.10 -2.47
C GLY A 391 23.55 15.93 -2.17
N VAL A 392 24.77 15.36 -2.21
CA VAL A 392 26.04 16.09 -2.01
C VAL A 392 26.80 16.37 -3.32
N GLY A 393 26.34 15.83 -4.43
CA GLY A 393 26.83 16.11 -5.79
C GLY A 393 25.95 17.06 -6.56
N ALA A 394 26.31 17.30 -7.84
CA ALA A 394 25.47 18.04 -8.77
C ALA A 394 24.12 17.35 -8.92
N GLN A 395 23.04 18.05 -8.59
CA GLN A 395 21.69 17.52 -8.69
C GLN A 395 21.13 17.76 -10.10
N PRO A 396 20.37 16.77 -10.67
CA PRO A 396 19.62 17.02 -11.88
C PRO A 396 18.64 18.18 -11.66
N ALA A 397 18.62 19.13 -12.55
CA ALA A 397 17.70 20.25 -12.46
C ALA A 397 16.25 19.73 -12.45
N ASN A 398 15.47 20.13 -11.42
CA ASN A 398 14.02 20.03 -11.35
C ASN A 398 13.37 18.65 -11.17
N SER A 399 14.04 17.62 -10.65
CA SER A 399 13.37 16.33 -10.41
C SER A 399 12.27 16.36 -9.32
N GLY A 400 12.29 17.35 -8.43
CA GLY A 400 11.37 17.39 -7.26
C GLY A 400 11.61 16.27 -6.23
N LEU A 401 12.30 15.20 -6.62
CA LEU A 401 12.61 14.05 -5.79
C LEU A 401 14.00 14.22 -5.17
N SER A 402 14.05 14.98 -4.09
CA SER A 402 15.29 15.18 -3.31
C SER A 402 15.55 13.99 -2.38
N PRO A 403 16.82 13.61 -2.15
CA PRO A 403 17.18 12.61 -1.13
C PRO A 403 16.66 12.91 0.28
N GLN A 404 16.35 14.16 0.56
CA GLN A 404 15.75 14.59 1.83
C GLN A 404 14.39 13.96 2.11
N VAL A 405 13.63 13.68 1.04
CA VAL A 405 12.24 13.21 1.12
C VAL A 405 12.07 11.76 0.68
N LEU A 406 13.17 11.08 0.32
CA LEU A 406 13.16 9.70 -0.14
C LEU A 406 13.64 8.76 0.96
N SER A 407 12.98 7.59 1.06
CA SER A 407 13.31 6.52 1.99
C SER A 407 13.27 5.14 1.31
N PRO A 408 13.83 4.09 1.94
CA PRO A 408 13.59 2.71 1.53
C PRO A 408 12.09 2.39 1.51
N ALA A 409 11.72 1.27 0.90
CA ALA A 409 10.36 0.77 0.92
C ALA A 409 9.86 0.62 2.37
N ALA A 410 8.65 1.07 2.63
CA ALA A 410 7.88 0.68 3.78
C ALA A 410 7.34 -0.75 3.60
N LEU A 411 6.76 -1.34 4.64
CA LEU A 411 6.12 -2.65 4.59
C LEU A 411 4.72 -2.61 5.20
N THR A 412 3.83 -3.42 4.65
CA THR A 412 2.57 -3.78 5.28
C THR A 412 2.78 -5.00 6.16
N GLY A 413 2.51 -4.87 7.46
CA GLY A 413 2.30 -5.99 8.36
C GLY A 413 0.83 -6.41 8.35
N VAL A 414 0.56 -7.71 8.26
CA VAL A 414 -0.80 -8.28 8.21
C VAL A 414 -0.92 -9.38 9.25
N TRP A 415 -1.98 -9.34 10.05
CA TRP A 415 -2.35 -10.47 10.92
C TRP A 415 -3.36 -11.35 10.18
N ALA A 416 -2.92 -12.52 9.73
CA ALA A 416 -3.74 -13.46 8.97
C ALA A 416 -3.61 -14.89 9.50
N GLU A 417 -4.61 -15.68 9.24
CA GLU A 417 -4.70 -17.09 9.68
C GLU A 417 -3.67 -17.97 8.96
N SER A 418 -3.25 -17.58 7.74
CA SER A 418 -2.25 -18.28 6.94
C SER A 418 -1.66 -17.36 5.87
N ASN A 419 -0.49 -17.74 5.31
CA ASN A 419 0.08 -17.04 4.17
C ASN A 419 -0.56 -17.54 2.85
N THR A 420 -1.78 -17.10 2.59
CA THR A 420 -2.53 -17.36 1.34
C THR A 420 -3.20 -16.08 0.85
N ARG A 421 -3.55 -16.04 -0.45
CA ARG A 421 -4.28 -14.90 -1.04
C ARG A 421 -5.55 -14.61 -0.26
N GLU A 422 -6.33 -15.66 0.03
CA GLU A 422 -7.61 -15.54 0.71
C GLU A 422 -7.47 -14.96 2.11
N ALA A 423 -6.52 -15.48 2.91
CA ALA A 423 -6.35 -15.06 4.29
C ALA A 423 -5.76 -13.64 4.39
N ILE A 424 -4.75 -13.31 3.58
CA ILE A 424 -4.15 -11.95 3.56
C ILE A 424 -5.16 -10.95 3.02
N PHE A 425 -5.87 -11.26 1.92
CA PHE A 425 -6.90 -10.36 1.38
C PHE A 425 -8.06 -10.14 2.38
N ALA A 426 -8.50 -11.19 3.08
CA ALA A 426 -9.50 -11.06 4.14
C ALA A 426 -9.01 -10.16 5.28
N ALA A 427 -7.71 -10.24 5.64
CA ALA A 427 -7.11 -9.36 6.64
C ALA A 427 -7.05 -7.90 6.17
N LEU A 428 -6.75 -7.63 4.89
CA LEU A 428 -6.86 -6.29 4.29
C LEU A 428 -8.30 -5.77 4.37
N ARG A 429 -9.28 -6.60 4.03
CA ARG A 429 -10.71 -6.25 4.10
C ARG A 429 -11.16 -5.90 5.53
N ARG A 430 -10.76 -6.68 6.53
CA ARG A 430 -11.08 -6.40 7.94
C ARG A 430 -10.14 -5.39 8.59
N LYS A 431 -9.17 -4.84 7.84
CA LYS A 431 -8.21 -3.82 8.29
C LYS A 431 -7.29 -4.29 9.42
N GLU A 432 -7.05 -5.58 9.54
CA GLU A 432 -6.14 -6.11 10.54
C GLU A 432 -4.69 -6.05 10.05
N THR A 433 -4.29 -4.82 9.77
CA THR A 433 -3.04 -4.44 9.14
C THR A 433 -2.37 -3.29 9.89
N TYR A 434 -1.09 -3.13 9.65
CA TYR A 434 -0.33 -1.98 10.15
C TYR A 434 0.79 -1.63 9.17
N ALA A 435 1.14 -0.35 9.11
CA ALA A 435 2.27 0.13 8.33
C ALA A 435 3.55 0.07 9.16
N THR A 436 4.68 -0.23 8.52
CA THR A 436 6.01 0.00 9.11
C THR A 436 6.87 0.78 8.13
N SER A 437 7.84 1.51 8.62
CA SER A 437 8.82 2.21 7.78
C SER A 437 9.97 1.31 7.28
N GLY A 438 9.68 0.01 7.08
CA GLY A 438 10.61 -1.00 6.56
C GLY A 438 11.06 -2.05 7.58
N SER A 439 10.84 -1.84 8.87
CA SER A 439 11.11 -2.80 9.94
C SER A 439 10.02 -3.89 9.99
N ARG A 440 10.38 -5.11 10.36
CA ARG A 440 9.45 -6.21 10.63
C ARG A 440 9.07 -6.32 12.11
N LEU A 441 8.99 -5.19 12.79
CA LEU A 441 8.47 -5.18 14.16
C LEU A 441 7.04 -5.73 14.19
N LYS A 442 6.70 -6.51 15.21
CA LYS A 442 5.36 -7.06 15.37
C LYS A 442 4.56 -6.15 16.29
N LEU A 443 3.40 -5.71 15.84
CA LEU A 443 2.51 -4.83 16.58
C LEU A 443 1.13 -5.47 16.71
N ARG A 444 0.70 -5.74 17.96
CA ARG A 444 -0.67 -6.12 18.30
C ARG A 444 -1.37 -4.96 18.98
N PHE A 445 -2.63 -4.74 18.60
CA PHE A 445 -3.48 -3.72 19.19
C PHE A 445 -4.92 -4.22 19.28
N PHE A 446 -5.45 -4.29 20.50
CA PHE A 446 -6.81 -4.71 20.78
C PHE A 446 -7.52 -3.67 21.64
N GLY A 447 -8.82 -3.48 21.41
CA GLY A 447 -9.68 -2.65 22.24
C GLY A 447 -10.80 -3.48 22.87
N GLY A 448 -11.17 -3.16 24.09
CA GLY A 448 -12.25 -3.85 24.81
C GLY A 448 -12.70 -3.06 26.03
N TRP A 449 -13.73 -3.55 26.71
CA TRP A 449 -14.30 -2.87 27.88
C TRP A 449 -13.74 -3.35 29.21
N ASP A 450 -13.19 -4.58 29.26
CA ASP A 450 -12.84 -5.27 30.49
C ASP A 450 -11.47 -5.96 30.42
N PHE A 451 -10.50 -5.39 29.70
CA PHE A 451 -9.13 -5.93 29.71
C PHE A 451 -8.48 -5.68 31.08
N SER A 452 -8.05 -6.75 31.73
CA SER A 452 -7.25 -6.67 32.93
C SER A 452 -5.87 -6.08 32.67
N PRO A 453 -5.30 -5.24 33.55
CA PRO A 453 -3.91 -4.83 33.48
C PRO A 453 -2.90 -5.99 33.42
N ALA A 454 -3.29 -7.17 33.94
CA ALA A 454 -2.47 -8.39 33.93
C ALA A 454 -2.69 -9.26 32.68
N LEU A 455 -3.54 -8.86 31.72
CA LEU A 455 -3.89 -9.66 30.53
C LEU A 455 -2.66 -10.27 29.86
N GLN A 456 -1.66 -9.46 29.59
CA GLN A 456 -0.45 -9.85 28.83
C GLN A 456 0.59 -10.65 29.63
N GLN A 457 0.26 -11.01 30.89
CA GLN A 457 1.04 -11.96 31.69
C GLN A 457 0.62 -13.41 31.43
N SER A 458 -0.56 -13.63 30.84
CA SER A 458 -1.02 -14.95 30.42
C SER A 458 -0.39 -15.35 29.08
N PRO A 459 0.05 -16.61 28.89
CA PRO A 459 0.46 -17.12 27.59
C PRO A 459 -0.64 -17.02 26.52
N ASP A 460 -1.91 -17.16 26.91
CA ASP A 460 -3.08 -17.15 26.02
C ASP A 460 -3.72 -15.76 25.87
N TRP A 461 -2.95 -14.70 26.16
CA TRP A 461 -3.51 -13.35 26.17
C TRP A 461 -4.07 -12.91 24.82
N VAL A 462 -3.47 -13.36 23.70
CA VAL A 462 -3.92 -13.04 22.35
C VAL A 462 -5.30 -13.65 22.09
N HIS A 463 -5.47 -14.93 22.40
CA HIS A 463 -6.76 -15.62 22.28
C HIS A 463 -7.83 -14.94 23.15
N THR A 464 -7.47 -14.58 24.39
CA THR A 464 -8.35 -13.84 25.29
C THR A 464 -8.71 -12.45 24.72
N ALA A 465 -7.76 -11.74 24.10
CA ALA A 465 -8.01 -10.44 23.52
C ALA A 465 -8.96 -10.51 22.32
N TYR A 466 -8.83 -11.52 21.45
CA TYR A 466 -9.79 -11.76 20.35
C TYR A 466 -11.20 -12.12 20.87
N SER A 467 -11.29 -12.91 21.94
CA SER A 467 -12.59 -13.36 22.48
C SER A 467 -13.34 -12.28 23.27
N LYS A 468 -12.63 -11.30 23.88
CA LYS A 468 -13.20 -10.28 24.76
C LYS A 468 -13.18 -8.87 24.20
N GLY A 469 -12.60 -8.68 23.02
CA GLY A 469 -12.45 -7.38 22.39
C GLY A 469 -12.38 -7.45 20.88
N VAL A 470 -11.90 -6.38 20.27
CA VAL A 470 -11.71 -6.25 18.84
C VAL A 470 -10.25 -5.96 18.52
N PRO A 471 -9.68 -6.56 17.48
CA PRO A 471 -8.33 -6.21 17.00
C PRO A 471 -8.33 -4.85 16.31
N MET A 472 -7.11 -4.35 15.97
CA MET A 472 -6.96 -3.24 15.05
C MET A 472 -7.81 -3.46 13.80
N GLY A 473 -8.40 -2.38 13.26
CA GLY A 473 -9.36 -2.44 12.16
C GLY A 473 -10.81 -2.62 12.59
N GLY A 474 -11.07 -2.96 13.85
CA GLY A 474 -12.40 -3.27 14.37
C GLY A 474 -13.14 -2.08 14.99
N ASP A 475 -14.42 -2.31 15.25
CA ASP A 475 -15.30 -1.39 15.96
C ASP A 475 -15.51 -1.88 17.38
N LEU A 476 -15.32 -1.00 18.37
CA LEU A 476 -15.74 -1.29 19.75
C LEU A 476 -17.26 -1.45 19.79
N PRO A 477 -17.78 -2.47 20.46
CA PRO A 477 -19.21 -2.59 20.70
C PRO A 477 -19.77 -1.32 21.38
N THR A 478 -21.08 -1.11 21.32
CA THR A 478 -21.73 0.02 21.96
C THR A 478 -21.33 0.14 23.43
N ALA A 479 -21.08 1.38 23.88
CA ALA A 479 -20.48 1.66 25.18
C ALA A 479 -21.30 1.11 26.36
N THR A 480 -20.57 0.58 27.29
CA THR A 480 -20.97 0.52 28.71
C THR A 480 -20.66 1.87 29.38
N ALA A 481 -21.00 2.04 30.65
CA ALA A 481 -20.61 3.24 31.40
C ALA A 481 -19.10 3.37 31.67
N LYS A 482 -18.29 2.35 31.29
CA LYS A 482 -16.84 2.30 31.50
C LYS A 482 -16.06 2.88 30.32
N ALA A 483 -14.86 3.40 30.58
CA ALA A 483 -13.90 3.75 29.54
C ALA A 483 -13.31 2.47 28.90
N PRO A 484 -13.04 2.49 27.58
CA PRO A 484 -12.41 1.35 26.91
C PRO A 484 -10.96 1.19 27.37
N SER A 485 -10.53 -0.06 27.46
CA SER A 485 -9.14 -0.42 27.66
C SER A 485 -8.53 -1.01 26.38
N PHE A 486 -7.27 -0.72 26.16
CA PHE A 486 -6.53 -1.11 24.98
C PHE A 486 -5.29 -1.92 25.37
N ALA A 487 -5.20 -3.14 24.86
CA ALA A 487 -4.01 -3.98 25.00
C ALA A 487 -3.10 -3.76 23.78
N VAL A 488 -1.88 -3.34 24.04
CA VAL A 488 -0.85 -3.09 23.01
C VAL A 488 0.37 -3.92 23.33
N GLU A 489 0.91 -4.60 22.32
CA GLU A 489 2.21 -5.24 22.36
C GLU A 489 3.00 -4.90 21.11
N ALA A 490 4.22 -4.40 21.30
CA ALA A 490 5.20 -4.21 20.25
C ALA A 490 6.45 -5.05 20.57
N VAL A 491 6.89 -5.85 19.59
CA VAL A 491 8.12 -6.64 19.64
C VAL A 491 9.02 -6.19 18.50
N LYS A 492 10.26 -5.83 18.83
CA LYS A 492 11.22 -5.33 17.83
C LYS A 492 11.47 -6.37 16.72
N ASP A 493 11.86 -5.88 15.58
CA ASP A 493 12.52 -6.70 14.56
C ASP A 493 13.88 -7.20 15.13
N PRO A 494 14.16 -8.51 15.14
CA PRO A 494 15.39 -9.05 15.71
C PRO A 494 16.67 -8.43 15.13
N ARG A 495 16.63 -7.96 13.88
CA ARG A 495 17.78 -7.40 13.15
C ARG A 495 17.89 -5.87 13.26
N ARG A 496 16.92 -5.20 13.92
CA ARG A 496 16.81 -3.75 13.94
C ARG A 496 17.00 -3.17 15.34
N GLY A 497 16.79 -1.86 15.44
CA GLY A 497 16.85 -1.11 16.67
C GLY A 497 15.85 -1.61 17.72
N ASN A 498 16.18 -1.43 18.98
CA ASN A 498 15.24 -1.58 20.08
C ASN A 498 14.11 -0.55 19.99
N LEU A 499 13.03 -0.78 20.71
CA LEU A 499 11.89 0.12 20.79
C LEU A 499 12.15 1.26 21.77
N ASP A 500 11.79 2.47 21.37
CA ASP A 500 11.80 3.67 22.24
C ASP A 500 10.51 3.73 23.05
N ARG A 501 9.36 3.82 22.38
CA ARG A 501 8.06 4.01 23.01
C ARG A 501 6.90 3.53 22.14
N VAL A 502 5.77 3.36 22.79
CA VAL A 502 4.46 3.11 22.21
C VAL A 502 3.56 4.28 22.57
N GLN A 503 2.92 4.85 21.56
CA GLN A 503 1.94 5.93 21.70
C GLN A 503 0.57 5.45 21.23
N ILE A 504 -0.50 5.89 21.91
CA ILE A 504 -1.86 5.83 21.39
C ILE A 504 -2.27 7.23 20.97
N ILE A 505 -2.68 7.37 19.72
CA ILE A 505 -3.25 8.58 19.16
C ILE A 505 -4.77 8.42 19.19
N LYS A 506 -5.44 9.32 19.90
CA LYS A 506 -6.89 9.43 19.96
C LYS A 506 -7.34 10.63 19.14
N LEU A 507 -8.33 10.40 18.27
CA LEU A 507 -9.06 11.48 17.63
C LEU A 507 -10.54 11.38 18.03
N TRP A 508 -11.22 12.52 18.13
CA TRP A 508 -12.66 12.59 18.38
C TRP A 508 -13.26 13.81 17.72
N GLN A 509 -14.57 13.79 17.60
CA GLN A 509 -15.35 14.94 17.14
C GLN A 509 -15.96 15.66 18.33
N GLU A 510 -15.84 17.00 18.36
CA GLU A 510 -16.45 17.88 19.34
C GLU A 510 -16.90 19.16 18.64
N ASP A 511 -18.17 19.52 18.78
CA ASP A 511 -18.79 20.71 18.17
C ASP A 511 -18.52 20.83 16.64
N GLY A 512 -18.60 19.73 15.92
CA GLY A 512 -18.37 19.68 14.48
C GLY A 512 -16.90 19.84 14.06
N LYS A 513 -15.97 19.79 15.00
CA LYS A 513 -14.52 19.89 14.76
C LYS A 513 -13.79 18.64 15.21
N GLN A 514 -12.79 18.25 14.46
CA GLN A 514 -11.88 17.18 14.88
C GLN A 514 -10.93 17.67 15.96
N LYS A 515 -10.63 16.80 16.91
CA LYS A 515 -9.66 16.98 17.99
C LYS A 515 -8.73 15.80 18.03
N GLU A 516 -7.50 15.99 18.52
CA GLU A 516 -6.54 14.92 18.72
C GLU A 516 -5.83 15.01 20.07
N ARG A 517 -5.40 13.85 20.57
CA ARG A 517 -4.51 13.74 21.71
C ARG A 517 -3.60 12.52 21.59
N ILE A 518 -2.33 12.69 21.95
CA ILE A 518 -1.31 11.67 21.91
C ILE A 518 -0.95 11.27 23.34
N PHE A 519 -0.94 9.97 23.60
CA PHE A 519 -0.59 9.41 24.91
C PHE A 519 0.63 8.49 24.77
N ASP A 520 1.70 8.74 25.50
CA ASP A 520 2.75 7.75 25.72
C ASP A 520 2.23 6.69 26.68
N VAL A 521 2.01 5.46 26.20
CA VAL A 521 1.39 4.39 26.99
C VAL A 521 2.37 3.32 27.48
N ALA A 522 3.51 3.15 26.76
CA ALA A 522 4.64 2.33 27.19
C ALA A 522 5.94 2.93 26.63
N TRP A 523 7.05 2.79 27.35
CA TRP A 523 8.36 3.34 26.94
C TRP A 523 9.51 2.58 27.58
N ALA A 524 10.68 2.63 26.96
CA ALA A 524 11.90 2.07 27.50
C ALA A 524 12.62 3.03 28.44
N GLY A 525 13.37 2.47 29.38
CA GLY A 525 14.12 3.22 30.39
C GLY A 525 13.25 3.88 31.45
N GLY A 526 13.87 4.41 32.49
CA GLY A 526 13.21 5.07 33.62
C GLY A 526 12.79 6.52 33.38
N ARG A 527 12.54 6.92 32.09
CA ARG A 527 12.25 8.30 31.70
C ARG A 527 10.91 8.78 32.27
N LYS A 528 10.91 9.95 32.88
CA LYS A 528 9.70 10.59 33.41
C LYS A 528 9.15 11.61 32.44
N LEU A 529 7.88 11.94 32.56
CA LEU A 529 7.30 13.09 31.88
C LEU A 529 7.86 14.38 32.50
N ASP A 530 8.20 15.33 31.65
CA ASP A 530 8.47 16.70 32.07
C ASP A 530 7.14 17.32 32.54
N PRO A 531 7.03 17.78 33.78
CA PRO A 531 5.80 18.31 34.33
C PRO A 531 5.29 19.58 33.61
N ASN A 532 6.21 20.33 32.96
CA ASN A 532 5.85 21.58 32.30
C ASN A 532 5.34 21.34 30.86
N THR A 533 5.94 20.38 30.16
CA THR A 533 5.64 20.13 28.74
C THR A 533 4.77 18.90 28.53
N GLY A 534 4.63 18.01 29.51
CA GLY A 534 3.97 16.71 29.37
C GLY A 534 4.68 15.73 28.42
N LYS A 535 5.91 16.06 27.99
CA LYS A 535 6.70 15.25 27.06
C LYS A 535 7.75 14.43 27.82
N ARG A 536 8.21 13.34 27.21
CA ARG A 536 9.35 12.57 27.71
C ARG A 536 10.64 13.06 27.09
N SER A 537 11.72 12.98 27.84
CA SER A 537 13.06 13.17 27.28
C SER A 537 13.32 12.16 26.14
N ALA A 538 14.18 12.54 25.19
CA ALA A 538 14.65 11.63 24.14
C ALA A 538 15.31 10.38 24.73
N ILE A 539 15.20 9.23 24.01
CA ILE A 539 15.81 7.96 24.44
C ILE A 539 17.34 7.99 24.40
N GLY A 540 17.94 8.97 23.71
CA GLY A 540 19.35 9.02 23.40
C GLY A 540 19.65 8.49 21.98
N ASN A 541 20.94 8.43 21.66
CA ASN A 541 21.42 8.00 20.35
C ASN A 541 22.73 7.22 20.51
N THR A 542 22.81 6.02 19.94
CA THR A 542 23.98 5.14 19.98
C THR A 542 24.69 5.01 18.63
N VAL A 543 24.29 5.82 17.64
CA VAL A 543 24.86 5.76 16.29
C VAL A 543 26.25 6.38 16.26
N ASP A 544 27.23 5.64 15.79
CA ASP A 544 28.53 6.14 15.41
C ASP A 544 28.48 6.63 13.96
N LEU A 545 28.54 7.94 13.77
CA LEU A 545 28.49 8.56 12.44
C LEU A 545 29.74 8.33 11.58
N LYS A 546 30.83 7.76 12.13
CA LYS A 546 32.03 7.40 11.36
C LYS A 546 31.90 6.05 10.69
N THR A 547 31.23 5.11 11.36
CA THR A 547 31.12 3.72 10.90
C THR A 547 29.71 3.35 10.46
N GLY A 548 28.69 4.12 10.83
CA GLY A 548 27.29 3.76 10.66
C GLY A 548 26.80 2.67 11.62
N ALA A 549 27.62 2.23 12.56
CA ALA A 549 27.23 1.25 13.56
C ALA A 549 26.34 1.90 14.64
N TYR A 550 25.47 1.10 15.25
CA TYR A 550 24.70 1.47 16.43
C TYR A 550 24.58 0.28 17.37
N THR A 551 24.23 0.51 18.62
CA THR A 551 24.03 -0.55 19.60
C THR A 551 22.63 -0.53 20.20
N ASN A 552 22.14 -1.70 20.56
CA ASN A 552 20.89 -1.88 21.30
C ASN A 552 21.09 -1.77 22.83
N SER A 553 22.03 -0.93 23.29
CA SER A 553 22.26 -0.67 24.71
C SER A 553 21.19 0.22 25.35
N ILE A 554 20.36 0.87 24.53
CA ILE A 554 19.18 1.64 24.92
C ILE A 554 17.92 1.03 24.29
N GLY A 555 16.75 1.46 24.75
CA GLY A 555 15.49 0.92 24.25
C GLY A 555 15.12 -0.43 24.89
N ALA A 556 14.05 -1.05 24.40
CA ALA A 556 13.53 -2.33 24.86
C ALA A 556 13.23 -3.26 23.69
N ALA A 557 13.46 -4.56 23.85
CA ALA A 557 13.12 -5.56 22.83
C ALA A 557 11.59 -5.75 22.69
N ARG A 558 10.87 -5.52 23.78
CA ARG A 558 9.39 -5.65 23.86
C ARG A 558 8.83 -4.53 24.72
N LEU A 559 7.76 -3.91 24.26
CA LEU A 559 6.94 -2.99 25.04
C LEU A 559 5.49 -3.49 25.01
N ALA A 560 4.89 -3.63 26.18
CA ALA A 560 3.53 -4.12 26.31
C ALA A 560 2.79 -3.41 27.44
N THR A 561 1.50 -3.13 27.25
CA THR A 561 0.66 -2.48 28.25
C THR A 561 -0.82 -2.73 27.98
N VAL A 562 -1.62 -2.67 29.04
CA VAL A 562 -3.06 -2.43 28.96
C VAL A 562 -3.30 -1.01 29.46
N TRP A 563 -3.77 -0.14 28.58
CA TRP A 563 -4.05 1.26 28.87
C TRP A 563 -5.55 1.55 28.77
N THR A 564 -6.10 2.28 29.72
CA THR A 564 -7.51 2.71 29.72
C THR A 564 -7.56 4.21 29.42
N ASP A 565 -8.46 4.62 28.52
CA ASP A 565 -8.58 6.03 28.12
C ASP A 565 -9.08 6.90 29.28
N PRO A 566 -8.23 7.77 29.87
CA PRO A 566 -8.63 8.63 30.98
C PRO A 566 -9.53 9.80 30.57
N THR A 567 -9.72 9.99 29.26
CA THR A 567 -10.47 11.10 28.67
C THR A 567 -11.67 10.62 27.86
N PHE A 568 -12.10 9.37 28.09
CA PHE A 568 -13.23 8.80 27.38
C PHE A 568 -14.54 9.54 27.68
N ASN A 569 -15.28 9.80 26.63
CA ASN A 569 -16.63 10.33 26.71
C ASN A 569 -17.56 9.45 25.85
N ALA A 570 -18.46 8.73 26.49
CA ALA A 570 -19.38 7.80 25.83
C ALA A 570 -20.34 8.46 24.82
N ARG A 571 -20.47 9.80 24.85
CA ARG A 571 -21.30 10.56 23.89
C ARG A 571 -20.52 11.07 22.68
N GLN A 572 -19.22 10.77 22.60
CA GLN A 572 -18.36 11.25 21.51
C GLN A 572 -17.84 10.04 20.71
N ALA A 573 -18.06 10.06 19.39
CA ALA A 573 -17.37 9.13 18.51
C ALA A 573 -15.86 9.40 18.56
N ALA A 574 -15.08 8.35 18.62
CA ALA A 574 -13.63 8.42 18.70
C ALA A 574 -12.94 7.32 17.89
N VAL A 575 -11.71 7.59 17.51
CA VAL A 575 -10.84 6.62 16.84
C VAL A 575 -9.48 6.60 17.53
N TYR A 576 -8.91 5.40 17.66
CA TYR A 576 -7.66 5.16 18.34
C TYR A 576 -6.73 4.35 17.45
N TYR A 577 -5.48 4.77 17.30
CA TYR A 577 -4.46 3.95 16.66
C TYR A 577 -3.14 4.06 17.41
N VAL A 578 -2.27 3.08 17.20
CA VAL A 578 -0.96 2.99 17.85
C VAL A 578 0.12 3.49 16.91
N ARG A 579 1.08 4.25 17.45
CA ARG A 579 2.38 4.50 16.84
C ARG A 579 3.48 3.94 17.74
N VAL A 580 4.38 3.15 17.16
CA VAL A 580 5.57 2.61 17.81
C VAL A 580 6.79 3.30 17.22
N LEU A 581 7.72 3.73 18.07
CA LEU A 581 9.00 4.32 17.67
C LEU A 581 10.14 3.38 18.07
N GLU A 582 11.10 3.18 17.15
CA GLU A 582 12.38 2.54 17.46
C GLU A 582 13.39 3.57 17.95
N ILE A 583 14.51 3.11 18.51
CA ILE A 583 15.66 3.99 18.82
C ILE A 583 16.25 4.57 17.52
N PRO A 584 17.00 5.69 17.58
CA PRO A 584 17.68 6.22 16.40
C PRO A 584 18.63 5.19 15.77
N THR A 585 18.57 5.07 14.44
CA THR A 585 19.46 4.26 13.60
C THR A 585 20.01 5.14 12.46
N PRO A 586 21.10 4.75 11.77
CA PRO A 586 21.60 5.55 10.65
C PRO A 586 20.55 5.68 9.56
N ARG A 587 20.40 6.88 8.99
CA ARG A 587 19.61 7.06 7.78
C ARG A 587 20.37 6.47 6.57
N TRP A 588 19.67 6.04 5.55
CA TRP A 588 20.26 5.45 4.35
C TRP A 588 21.30 6.37 3.68
N THR A 589 21.06 7.69 3.67
CA THR A 589 22.01 8.70 3.14
C THR A 589 23.31 8.73 3.91
N THR A 590 23.26 8.53 5.23
CA THR A 590 24.43 8.42 6.09
C THR A 590 25.25 7.18 5.76
N LEU A 591 24.58 6.02 5.59
CA LEU A 591 25.26 4.78 5.22
C LEU A 591 25.92 4.89 3.85
N ARG A 592 25.25 5.50 2.86
CA ARG A 592 25.87 5.76 1.53
C ARG A 592 27.04 6.72 1.63
N ALA A 593 26.93 7.81 2.41
CA ALA A 593 28.04 8.74 2.60
C ALA A 593 29.28 8.03 3.16
N ILE A 594 29.10 7.20 4.18
CA ILE A 594 30.20 6.42 4.81
C ILE A 594 30.79 5.41 3.81
N GLU A 595 29.96 4.62 3.14
CA GLU A 595 30.38 3.56 2.20
C GLU A 595 31.25 4.11 1.05
N TYR A 596 30.90 5.29 0.54
CA TYR A 596 31.60 5.91 -0.60
C TYR A 596 32.61 7.02 -0.19
N GLY A 597 32.87 7.22 1.10
CA GLY A 597 33.79 8.24 1.60
C GLY A 597 33.37 9.67 1.18
N LEU A 598 32.08 9.96 1.30
CA LEU A 598 31.46 11.25 1.01
C LEU A 598 31.18 12.03 2.30
N PRO A 599 31.07 13.38 2.25
CA PRO A 599 30.56 14.14 3.38
C PRO A 599 29.10 13.81 3.65
N LEU A 600 28.67 13.90 4.92
CA LEU A 600 27.24 13.79 5.27
C LEU A 600 26.48 14.98 4.65
N PRO A 601 25.26 14.74 4.11
CA PRO A 601 24.39 15.82 3.66
C PRO A 601 24.08 16.78 4.81
N LYS A 602 24.13 18.10 4.56
CA LYS A 602 23.96 19.12 5.63
C LYS A 602 22.49 19.26 6.06
N ASP A 603 21.57 19.12 5.10
CA ASP A 603 20.16 19.41 5.31
C ASP A 603 19.30 18.13 5.51
N ILE A 604 19.95 16.98 5.73
CA ILE A 604 19.30 15.71 5.94
C ILE A 604 19.71 15.17 7.30
N PRO A 605 18.78 14.77 8.18
CA PRO A 605 19.12 14.14 9.45
C PRO A 605 20.02 12.91 9.25
N ALA A 606 21.12 12.83 10.00
CA ALA A 606 22.04 11.69 9.90
C ALA A 606 21.45 10.39 10.46
N THR A 607 20.46 10.50 11.34
CA THR A 607 19.78 9.37 11.98
C THR A 607 18.27 9.48 11.82
N ILE A 608 17.59 8.35 11.92
CA ILE A 608 16.15 8.23 11.80
C ILE A 608 15.60 7.30 12.88
N GLN A 609 14.42 7.59 13.41
CA GLN A 609 13.66 6.67 14.25
C GLN A 609 12.62 5.97 13.40
N GLN A 610 12.90 4.70 13.07
CA GLN A 610 11.96 3.85 12.37
C GLN A 610 10.70 3.65 13.23
N ARG A 611 9.57 3.35 12.58
CA ARG A 611 8.28 3.33 13.27
C ARG A 611 7.26 2.40 12.62
N ALA A 612 6.20 2.14 13.36
CA ALA A 612 5.02 1.48 12.84
C ALA A 612 3.76 2.19 13.30
N TRP A 613 2.66 2.00 12.53
CA TRP A 613 1.35 2.56 12.82
C TRP A 613 0.27 1.49 12.59
N SER A 614 -0.52 1.21 13.62
CA SER A 614 -1.62 0.26 13.50
C SER A 614 -2.78 0.83 12.70
N SER A 615 -3.58 -0.03 12.10
CA SER A 615 -4.96 0.32 11.76
C SER A 615 -5.71 0.76 13.02
N PRO A 616 -6.67 1.68 12.87
CA PRO A 616 -7.42 2.20 14.01
C PRO A 616 -8.42 1.20 14.58
N ILE A 617 -8.84 1.48 15.83
CA ILE A 617 -10.05 0.93 16.45
C ILE A 617 -11.02 2.09 16.59
N TRP A 618 -12.25 1.91 16.14
CA TRP A 618 -13.30 2.94 16.18
C TRP A 618 -14.26 2.71 17.34
N TYR A 619 -14.72 3.80 17.92
CA TYR A 619 -15.85 3.86 18.83
C TYR A 619 -16.92 4.78 18.25
N SER A 620 -18.15 4.31 18.15
CA SER A 620 -19.32 5.10 17.79
C SER A 620 -20.40 4.94 18.84
N HIS A 621 -20.95 6.04 19.31
CA HIS A 621 -22.09 6.05 20.21
C HIS A 621 -23.44 5.87 19.48
N TYR A 622 -23.44 6.00 18.16
CA TYR A 622 -24.60 5.68 17.33
C TYR A 622 -24.69 4.17 17.19
N GLY A 623 -25.63 3.55 17.91
CA GLY A 623 -25.92 2.14 17.70
C GLY A 623 -26.29 1.91 16.25
N ARG A 624 -25.43 1.22 15.48
CA ARG A 624 -25.75 0.72 14.16
C ARG A 624 -25.84 -0.78 14.18
N GLU A 625 -26.97 -1.25 13.77
CA GLU A 625 -27.08 -2.55 13.16
C GLU A 625 -26.19 -2.54 11.92
N GLN A 626 -25.08 -3.28 11.93
CA GLN A 626 -24.33 -3.55 10.73
C GLN A 626 -25.17 -4.50 9.88
N GLY A 627 -25.84 -3.95 8.87
CA GLY A 627 -26.32 -4.74 7.76
C GLY A 627 -25.11 -5.39 7.07
N VAL A 628 -24.97 -6.68 7.29
CA VAL A 628 -24.11 -7.55 6.49
C VAL A 628 -24.77 -7.61 5.11
N MET A 629 -24.15 -7.01 4.09
CA MET A 629 -24.37 -7.37 2.70
C MET A 629 -23.19 -8.18 2.18
#